data_2ef598011d218de446b9b1dad0aa2847
#
_entry.id   2ef598011d218de446b9b1dad0aa2847
#
_cell.length_a   1.000
_cell.length_b   1.000
_cell.length_c   1.000
_cell.angle_alpha   90.00
_cell.angle_beta   90.00
_cell.angle_gamma   90.00
#
_symmetry.space_group_name_H-M   'P 1'
#
loop_
_entity.id
_entity.type
_entity.pdbx_description
1 polymer ?
#
loop_
_entity_poly.entity_id
_entity_poly.type
_entity_poly.pdbx_seq_one_letter_code
_entity_poly.pdbx_strand_id
1 'polypeptide(L)'
;MSVATSHHISRYYDYYRDKEIVFTKANLKSLRIDPRQIYLKSNGGQWPCIINSSSLQQAKVIIGTSSGIYTTIQKNRTAPISIRYCFFDQNNEPIQFSVNCSVLDIKPFQNSNELAMLTLNFTQRPPDDLILRIGEFIEVNENFQNRKEERIAINENSLRLLNIPKEESYIFIAGVPRKCILKDLSFGGAKAMLVGIPKFLENKAVDLRLFFIDTNEKISLQGEAASLMAMLLFSRWSIRVVASAIPTEPSPSTSPRMKSGS
;
A
#
# COMPACT_ATOMS: atom_id res chain seq x y z
N MET A 1 -11.45 -1.52 14.42
CA MET A 1 -10.04 -1.13 14.25
C MET A 1 -9.21 -2.40 14.35
N SER A 2 -8.48 -2.77 13.29
CA SER A 2 -7.43 -3.76 13.38
C SER A 2 -6.40 -3.21 14.36
N VAL A 3 -6.09 -3.92 15.42
CA VAL A 3 -4.99 -3.60 16.32
C VAL A 3 -3.72 -3.83 15.50
N ALA A 4 -3.27 -2.78 14.79
CA ALA A 4 -1.93 -2.78 14.25
C ALA A 4 -1.02 -2.99 15.45
N THR A 5 -0.34 -4.11 15.51
CA THR A 5 0.53 -4.41 16.63
C THR A 5 1.59 -3.31 16.70
N SER A 6 1.94 -2.85 17.89
CA SER A 6 2.99 -1.86 18.15
C SER A 6 4.28 -2.17 17.36
N HIS A 7 4.58 -3.43 17.14
CA HIS A 7 5.68 -3.92 16.33
C HIS A 7 5.56 -3.51 14.84
N HIS A 8 4.36 -3.53 14.24
CA HIS A 8 4.15 -3.17 12.84
C HIS A 8 4.35 -1.67 12.60
N ILE A 9 3.84 -0.84 13.52
CA ILE A 9 4.00 0.61 13.47
C ILE A 9 5.48 1.01 13.65
N SER A 10 6.20 0.35 14.57
CA SER A 10 7.63 0.58 14.75
C SER A 10 8.43 0.21 13.51
N ARG A 11 8.11 -0.93 12.87
CA ARG A 11 8.72 -1.33 11.60
C ARG A 11 8.52 -0.27 10.52
N TYR A 12 7.30 0.26 10.34
CA TYR A 12 7.05 1.31 9.35
C TYR A 12 7.86 2.57 9.64
N TYR A 13 7.94 3.00 10.89
CA TYR A 13 8.73 4.15 11.27
C TYR A 13 10.22 3.93 10.95
N ASP A 14 10.78 2.80 11.33
CA ASP A 14 12.19 2.50 11.14
C ASP A 14 12.58 2.38 9.66
N TYR A 15 11.73 1.77 8.83
CA TYR A 15 12.02 1.56 7.41
C TYR A 15 11.69 2.77 6.53
N TYR A 16 10.68 3.57 6.88
CA TYR A 16 10.13 4.59 5.99
C TYR A 16 10.25 6.01 6.52
N ARG A 17 10.90 6.23 7.66
CA ARG A 17 10.97 7.56 8.29
C ARG A 17 11.54 8.65 7.40
N ASP A 18 12.52 8.30 6.55
CA ASP A 18 13.22 9.24 5.66
C ASP A 18 12.60 9.30 4.25
N LYS A 19 11.64 8.41 3.94
CA LYS A 19 11.02 8.36 2.62
C LYS A 19 10.00 9.48 2.45
N GLU A 20 10.26 10.35 1.49
CA GLU A 20 9.42 11.48 1.16
C GLU A 20 8.30 11.08 0.18
N ILE A 21 7.06 11.41 0.53
CA ILE A 21 5.88 11.29 -0.34
C ILE A 21 5.52 12.66 -0.88
N VAL A 22 5.43 12.80 -2.20
CA VAL A 22 4.89 13.99 -2.84
C VAL A 22 3.37 13.89 -2.91
N PHE A 23 2.66 14.91 -2.45
CA PHE A 23 1.19 14.93 -2.41
C PHE A 23 0.59 15.40 -3.73
N THR A 24 0.63 14.54 -4.73
CA THR A 24 -0.14 14.72 -5.98
C THR A 24 -1.64 14.53 -5.73
N LYS A 25 -2.49 14.97 -6.66
CA LYS A 25 -3.94 14.75 -6.58
C LYS A 25 -4.30 13.27 -6.41
N ALA A 26 -3.56 12.37 -7.06
CA ALA A 26 -3.76 10.93 -6.94
C ALA A 26 -3.39 10.43 -5.54
N ASN A 27 -2.24 10.86 -5.00
CA ASN A 27 -1.77 10.45 -3.68
C ASN A 27 -2.66 10.97 -2.55
N LEU A 28 -3.14 12.22 -2.65
CA LEU A 28 -4.11 12.79 -1.71
C LEU A 28 -5.41 11.98 -1.67
N LYS A 29 -5.91 11.58 -2.85
CA LYS A 29 -7.11 10.74 -2.96
C LYS A 29 -6.88 9.35 -2.35
N SER A 30 -5.75 8.72 -2.65
CA SER A 30 -5.41 7.38 -2.13
C SER A 30 -5.24 7.36 -0.62
N LEU A 31 -4.61 8.40 -0.07
CA LEU A 31 -4.45 8.59 1.38
C LEU A 31 -5.72 9.11 2.06
N ARG A 32 -6.74 9.50 1.28
CA ARG A 32 -7.98 10.12 1.79
C ARG A 32 -7.71 11.35 2.66
N ILE A 33 -6.77 12.20 2.21
CA ILE A 33 -6.45 13.47 2.86
C ILE A 33 -7.35 14.56 2.28
N ASP A 34 -7.92 15.39 3.17
CA ASP A 34 -8.55 16.64 2.76
C ASP A 34 -7.50 17.77 2.74
N PRO A 35 -7.03 18.19 1.56
CA PRO A 35 -6.02 19.24 1.45
C PRO A 35 -6.50 20.61 1.95
N ARG A 36 -7.82 20.81 2.06
CA ARG A 36 -8.40 22.08 2.53
C ARG A 36 -8.37 22.18 4.06
N GLN A 37 -8.17 21.06 4.75
CA GLN A 37 -8.13 20.98 6.21
C GLN A 37 -6.73 20.77 6.77
N ILE A 38 -5.71 21.06 5.98
CA ILE A 38 -4.33 21.08 6.45
C ILE A 38 -3.97 22.51 6.86
N TYR A 39 -3.54 22.64 8.11
CA TYR A 39 -3.26 23.92 8.72
C TYR A 39 -1.95 23.91 9.48
N LEU A 40 -1.28 25.07 9.47
CA LEU A 40 -0.22 25.37 10.43
C LEU A 40 -0.83 26.09 11.64
N LYS A 41 -0.39 25.73 12.82
CA LYS A 41 -0.77 26.40 14.08
C LYS A 41 0.47 26.95 14.76
N SER A 42 0.38 28.17 15.27
CA SER A 42 1.42 28.82 16.08
C SER A 42 0.79 29.90 16.94
N ASN A 43 1.22 30.04 18.19
CA ASN A 43 0.79 31.13 19.10
C ASN A 43 -0.73 31.37 19.12
N GLY A 44 -1.53 30.30 19.12
CA GLY A 44 -3.01 30.39 19.13
C GLY A 44 -3.64 30.71 17.78
N GLY A 45 -2.89 31.08 16.75
CA GLY A 45 -3.37 31.27 15.38
C GLY A 45 -3.36 29.98 14.57
N GLN A 46 -4.17 29.97 13.50
CA GLN A 46 -4.27 28.87 12.54
C GLN A 46 -4.31 29.40 11.11
N TRP A 47 -3.47 28.86 10.25
CA TRP A 47 -3.34 29.30 8.86
C TRP A 47 -3.40 28.13 7.90
N PRO A 48 -4.20 28.21 6.84
CA PRO A 48 -4.24 27.20 5.81
C PRO A 48 -2.88 27.13 5.08
N CYS A 49 -2.49 25.93 4.68
CA CYS A 49 -1.31 25.68 3.89
C CYS A 49 -1.57 24.58 2.87
N ILE A 50 -0.77 24.55 1.82
CA ILE A 50 -0.81 23.47 0.84
C ILE A 50 0.34 22.51 1.18
N ILE A 51 0.02 21.28 1.48
CA ILE A 51 1.05 20.26 1.68
C ILE A 51 1.62 19.85 0.32
N ASN A 52 2.94 19.97 0.19
CA ASN A 52 3.67 19.56 -1.00
C ASN A 52 4.20 18.15 -0.88
N SER A 53 4.88 17.85 0.23
CA SER A 53 5.42 16.54 0.51
C SER A 53 5.57 16.30 2.01
N SER A 54 5.68 15.04 2.41
CA SER A 54 5.99 14.66 3.80
C SER A 54 6.72 13.33 3.85
N SER A 55 7.58 13.20 4.84
CA SER A 55 8.07 11.92 5.37
C SER A 55 7.50 11.72 6.78
N LEU A 56 8.00 10.72 7.51
CA LEU A 56 7.68 10.56 8.94
C LEU A 56 8.56 11.44 9.86
N GLN A 57 9.46 12.24 9.30
CA GLN A 57 10.32 13.17 10.04
C GLN A 57 10.13 14.63 9.65
N GLN A 58 9.67 14.89 8.43
CA GLN A 58 9.61 16.23 7.86
C GLN A 58 8.34 16.42 7.03
N ALA A 59 7.92 17.68 6.90
CA ALA A 59 6.89 18.09 5.96
C ALA A 59 7.32 19.33 5.20
N LYS A 60 7.00 19.41 3.91
CA LYS A 60 7.15 20.61 3.10
C LYS A 60 5.78 21.15 2.76
N VAL A 61 5.54 22.39 3.11
CA VAL A 61 4.26 23.06 2.87
C VAL A 61 4.46 24.39 2.13
N ILE A 62 3.48 24.77 1.34
CA ILE A 62 3.46 26.05 0.64
C ILE A 62 2.53 26.98 1.41
N ILE A 63 3.01 28.18 1.71
CA ILE A 63 2.29 29.25 2.40
C ILE A 63 2.38 30.55 1.62
N GLY A 64 1.40 31.43 1.80
CA GLY A 64 1.47 32.80 1.27
C GLY A 64 2.46 33.65 2.08
N THR A 65 3.24 34.47 1.40
CA THR A 65 4.19 35.42 2.03
C THR A 65 3.49 36.55 2.80
N SER A 66 2.23 36.83 2.45
CA SER A 66 1.36 37.78 3.17
C SER A 66 0.66 37.15 4.41
N SER A 67 0.84 35.85 4.65
CA SER A 67 0.17 35.17 5.76
C SER A 67 0.79 35.54 7.11
N GLY A 68 -0.04 35.52 8.16
CA GLY A 68 0.43 35.79 9.53
C GLY A 68 1.48 34.78 10.00
N ILE A 69 1.41 33.51 9.56
CA ILE A 69 2.43 32.51 9.90
C ILE A 69 3.78 32.82 9.28
N TYR A 70 3.82 33.33 8.03
CA TYR A 70 5.07 33.76 7.39
C TYR A 70 5.73 34.87 8.21
N THR A 71 4.96 35.91 8.61
CA THR A 71 5.44 37.01 9.42
C THR A 71 5.94 36.53 10.80
N THR A 72 5.22 35.58 11.41
CA THR A 72 5.62 34.99 12.71
C THR A 72 6.97 34.28 12.60
N ILE A 73 7.17 33.48 11.55
CA ILE A 73 8.42 32.74 11.33
C ILE A 73 9.59 33.70 11.01
N GLN A 74 9.34 34.76 10.23
CA GLN A 74 10.38 35.75 9.92
C GLN A 74 10.86 36.51 11.19
N LYS A 75 9.93 36.77 12.11
CA LYS A 75 10.27 37.44 13.38
C LYS A 75 10.94 36.48 14.38
N ASN A 76 10.50 35.23 14.42
CA ASN A 76 11.02 34.23 15.35
C ASN A 76 10.96 32.82 14.74
N ARG A 77 12.08 32.34 14.23
CA ARG A 77 12.22 30.99 13.66
C ARG A 77 12.05 29.86 14.68
N THR A 78 12.19 30.15 15.95
CA THR A 78 12.04 29.19 17.05
C THR A 78 10.63 29.15 17.63
N ALA A 79 9.69 29.92 17.05
CA ALA A 79 8.29 29.91 17.48
C ALA A 79 7.73 28.47 17.40
N PRO A 80 6.96 28.02 18.40
CA PRO A 80 6.35 26.71 18.35
C PRO A 80 5.35 26.63 17.20
N ILE A 81 5.55 25.64 16.33
CA ILE A 81 4.68 25.40 15.16
C ILE A 81 4.21 23.96 15.23
N SER A 82 2.97 23.74 14.84
CA SER A 82 2.46 22.39 14.56
C SER A 82 1.74 22.36 13.23
N ILE A 83 1.88 21.24 12.52
CA ILE A 83 1.08 20.94 11.33
C ILE A 83 -0.07 20.04 11.71
N ARG A 84 -1.29 20.40 11.29
CA ARG A 84 -2.48 19.59 11.46
C ARG A 84 -2.81 18.88 10.15
N TYR A 85 -2.91 17.56 10.21
CA TYR A 85 -3.42 16.71 9.14
C TYR A 85 -4.89 16.37 9.36
N CYS A 86 -5.63 16.21 8.27
CA CYS A 86 -6.98 15.70 8.28
C CYS A 86 -7.10 14.58 7.25
N PHE A 87 -7.37 13.38 7.72
CA PHE A 87 -7.65 12.21 6.89
C PHE A 87 -9.10 11.81 7.09
N PHE A 88 -9.66 11.09 6.13
CA PHE A 88 -10.95 10.46 6.29
C PHE A 88 -10.78 8.96 6.54
N ASP A 89 -11.56 8.42 7.46
CA ASP A 89 -11.67 6.98 7.65
C ASP A 89 -12.56 6.33 6.56
N GLN A 90 -12.82 5.02 6.69
CA GLN A 90 -13.66 4.30 5.74
C GLN A 90 -15.12 4.76 5.74
N ASN A 91 -15.59 5.33 6.84
CA ASN A 91 -16.96 5.86 7.02
C ASN A 91 -17.08 7.33 6.60
N ASN A 92 -16.01 7.92 6.04
CA ASN A 92 -15.90 9.36 5.74
C ASN A 92 -15.89 10.25 7.00
N GLU A 93 -15.55 9.71 8.16
CA GLU A 93 -15.35 10.52 9.35
C GLU A 93 -13.95 11.13 9.38
N PRO A 94 -13.82 12.43 9.74
CA PRO A 94 -12.52 13.10 9.75
C PRO A 94 -11.67 12.64 10.95
N ILE A 95 -10.49 12.15 10.67
CA ILE A 95 -9.46 11.85 11.66
C ILE A 95 -8.41 12.94 11.60
N GLN A 96 -8.25 13.68 12.69
CA GLN A 96 -7.35 14.83 12.77
C GLN A 96 -6.28 14.60 13.81
N PHE A 97 -5.05 14.96 13.48
CA PHE A 97 -3.95 14.99 14.42
C PHE A 97 -2.95 16.09 14.07
N SER A 98 -2.25 16.56 15.09
CA SER A 98 -1.25 17.61 14.95
C SER A 98 0.12 17.05 15.29
N VAL A 99 1.13 17.48 14.53
CA VAL A 99 2.53 17.12 14.77
C VAL A 99 3.29 18.40 15.08
N ASN A 100 4.01 18.40 16.19
CA ASN A 100 4.86 19.53 16.57
C ASN A 100 6.10 19.57 15.69
N CYS A 101 6.46 20.78 15.25
CA CYS A 101 7.50 21.02 14.26
C CYS A 101 8.41 22.17 14.68
N SER A 102 9.64 22.13 14.16
CA SER A 102 10.54 23.26 14.07
C SER A 102 10.74 23.66 12.60
N VAL A 103 10.98 24.96 12.37
CA VAL A 103 11.27 25.45 11.01
C VAL A 103 12.71 25.10 10.67
N LEU A 104 12.90 24.28 9.64
CA LEU A 104 14.23 23.98 9.13
C LEU A 104 14.68 24.98 8.08
N ASP A 105 13.80 25.29 7.11
CA ASP A 105 14.13 26.17 5.99
C ASP A 105 12.88 26.87 5.45
N ILE A 106 13.08 28.02 4.81
CA ILE A 106 12.04 28.78 4.10
C ILE A 106 12.64 29.38 2.82
N LYS A 107 12.04 29.08 1.68
CA LYS A 107 12.49 29.51 0.35
C LYS A 107 11.32 30.00 -0.50
N PRO A 108 11.52 30.91 -1.46
CA PRO A 108 10.51 31.23 -2.46
C PRO A 108 10.06 29.95 -3.19
N PHE A 109 8.76 29.80 -3.40
CA PHE A 109 8.23 28.68 -4.17
C PHE A 109 8.16 29.04 -5.65
N GLN A 110 8.84 28.29 -6.52
CA GLN A 110 8.88 28.48 -7.98
C GLN A 110 9.24 29.92 -8.39
N ASN A 111 10.17 30.56 -7.67
CA ASN A 111 10.55 31.96 -7.87
C ASN A 111 9.40 32.96 -7.67
N SER A 112 8.32 32.60 -7.01
CA SER A 112 7.21 33.49 -6.68
C SER A 112 7.57 34.39 -5.50
N ASN A 113 7.17 35.65 -5.58
CA ASN A 113 7.26 36.59 -4.44
C ASN A 113 6.08 36.44 -3.47
N GLU A 114 5.01 35.79 -3.89
CA GLU A 114 3.77 35.64 -3.13
C GLU A 114 3.69 34.32 -2.36
N LEU A 115 4.47 33.30 -2.76
CA LEU A 115 4.45 31.96 -2.18
C LEU A 115 5.83 31.56 -1.67
N ALA A 116 5.85 30.92 -0.52
CA ALA A 116 7.06 30.37 0.08
C ALA A 116 6.88 28.88 0.38
N MET A 117 7.92 28.10 0.13
CA MET A 117 8.06 26.70 0.57
C MET A 117 8.68 26.72 1.97
N LEU A 118 7.97 26.15 2.92
CA LEU A 118 8.41 25.98 4.28
C LEU A 118 8.74 24.51 4.54
N THR A 119 9.96 24.23 4.95
CA THR A 119 10.40 22.89 5.38
C THR A 119 10.32 22.82 6.90
N LEU A 120 9.53 21.88 7.39
CA LEU A 120 9.27 21.63 8.80
C LEU A 120 9.92 20.31 9.21
N ASN A 121 10.65 20.29 10.31
CA ASN A 121 11.17 19.09 10.93
C ASN A 121 10.29 18.73 12.13
N PHE A 122 9.86 17.46 12.23
CA PHE A 122 9.07 17.01 13.37
C PHE A 122 9.95 16.95 14.63
N THR A 123 9.50 17.55 15.71
CA THR A 123 10.28 17.63 16.96
C THR A 123 10.14 16.38 17.82
N GLN A 124 9.21 15.50 17.45
CA GLN A 124 8.95 14.22 18.11
C GLN A 124 8.44 13.19 17.09
N ARG A 125 8.47 11.93 17.45
CA ARG A 125 7.86 10.86 16.66
C ARG A 125 6.39 11.22 16.37
N PRO A 126 5.94 11.14 15.13
CA PRO A 126 4.55 11.42 14.79
C PRO A 126 3.59 10.39 15.39
N PRO A 127 2.29 10.72 15.50
CA PRO A 127 1.28 9.79 15.99
C PRO A 127 1.25 8.48 15.19
N ASP A 128 0.93 7.39 15.85
CA ASP A 128 0.90 6.05 15.28
C ASP A 128 -0.05 5.94 14.07
N ASP A 129 -1.16 6.66 14.07
CA ASP A 129 -2.09 6.72 12.94
C ASP A 129 -1.45 7.36 11.70
N LEU A 130 -0.61 8.38 11.85
CA LEU A 130 0.13 8.98 10.73
C LEU A 130 1.19 8.00 10.20
N ILE A 131 1.93 7.36 11.09
CA ILE A 131 2.95 6.37 10.73
C ILE A 131 2.30 5.22 9.95
N LEU A 132 1.18 4.72 10.44
CA LEU A 132 0.46 3.62 9.79
C LEU A 132 0.00 4.01 8.38
N ARG A 133 -0.69 5.13 8.22
CA ARG A 133 -1.23 5.58 6.92
C ARG A 133 -0.15 5.88 5.89
N ILE A 134 0.90 6.58 6.30
CA ILE A 134 2.03 6.89 5.42
C ILE A 134 2.83 5.62 5.12
N GLY A 135 3.08 4.77 6.11
CA GLY A 135 3.81 3.51 5.96
C GLY A 135 3.10 2.54 5.02
N GLU A 136 1.81 2.31 5.20
CA GLU A 136 1.00 1.49 4.29
C GLU A 136 1.01 2.02 2.85
N PHE A 137 0.90 3.35 2.69
CA PHE A 137 0.94 3.97 1.37
C PHE A 137 2.29 3.77 0.68
N ILE A 138 3.40 3.96 1.40
CA ILE A 138 4.75 3.75 0.85
C ILE A 138 4.94 2.26 0.49
N GLU A 139 4.58 1.35 1.38
CA GLU A 139 4.72 -0.09 1.16
C GLU A 139 3.93 -0.55 -0.08
N VAL A 140 2.70 -0.04 -0.25
CA VAL A 140 1.88 -0.35 -1.44
C VAL A 140 2.55 0.19 -2.71
N ASN A 141 3.08 1.42 -2.70
CA ASN A 141 3.73 2.02 -3.86
C ASN A 141 5.06 1.34 -4.19
N GLU A 142 5.88 0.99 -3.21
CA GLU A 142 7.12 0.22 -3.44
C GLU A 142 6.82 -1.15 -4.01
N ASN A 143 5.86 -1.84 -3.42
CA ASN A 143 5.40 -3.12 -3.95
C ASN A 143 4.88 -2.99 -5.39
N PHE A 144 4.29 -1.85 -5.76
CA PHE A 144 3.86 -1.58 -7.13
C PHE A 144 5.04 -1.29 -8.06
N GLN A 145 5.99 -0.45 -7.64
CA GLN A 145 7.20 -0.10 -8.43
C GLN A 145 8.18 -1.27 -8.59
N ASN A 146 8.31 -2.09 -7.55
CA ASN A 146 9.17 -3.29 -7.57
C ASN A 146 8.55 -4.47 -8.34
N ARG A 147 7.32 -4.32 -8.84
CA ARG A 147 6.70 -5.34 -9.69
C ARG A 147 7.34 -5.32 -11.05
N LYS A 148 8.10 -6.35 -11.35
CA LYS A 148 8.69 -6.57 -12.68
C LYS A 148 7.67 -6.96 -13.76
N GLU A 149 6.42 -7.25 -13.35
CA GLU A 149 5.41 -7.88 -14.19
C GLU A 149 4.05 -7.22 -14.04
N GLU A 150 3.35 -7.10 -15.15
CA GLU A 150 1.96 -6.65 -15.21
C GLU A 150 1.04 -7.65 -14.51
N ARG A 151 0.05 -7.14 -13.77
CA ARG A 151 -0.98 -7.96 -13.13
C ARG A 151 -2.32 -7.77 -13.79
N ILE A 152 -2.92 -8.88 -14.14
CA ILE A 152 -4.27 -8.93 -14.69
C ILE A 152 -5.24 -8.99 -13.50
N ALA A 153 -6.04 -7.95 -13.32
CA ALA A 153 -7.13 -7.97 -12.34
C ALA A 153 -8.21 -8.96 -12.80
N ILE A 154 -8.65 -9.83 -11.90
CA ILE A 154 -9.68 -10.82 -12.19
C ILE A 154 -11.05 -10.16 -12.06
N ASN A 155 -11.73 -10.04 -13.19
CA ASN A 155 -13.09 -9.55 -13.37
C ASN A 155 -13.76 -10.36 -14.49
N GLU A 156 -15.03 -10.09 -14.79
CA GLU A 156 -15.78 -10.84 -15.83
C GLU A 156 -15.08 -10.86 -17.19
N ASN A 157 -14.47 -9.75 -17.60
CA ASN A 157 -13.79 -9.67 -18.90
C ASN A 157 -12.50 -10.49 -18.91
N SER A 158 -11.67 -10.37 -17.87
CA SER A 158 -10.43 -11.15 -17.78
C SER A 158 -10.68 -12.64 -17.57
N LEU A 159 -11.73 -13.03 -16.86
CA LEU A 159 -12.13 -14.44 -16.75
C LEU A 159 -12.46 -15.04 -18.12
N ARG A 160 -13.20 -14.29 -18.96
CA ARG A 160 -13.51 -14.72 -20.34
C ARG A 160 -12.24 -14.84 -21.20
N LEU A 161 -11.36 -13.82 -21.15
CA LEU A 161 -10.12 -13.83 -21.92
C LEU A 161 -9.15 -14.94 -21.49
N LEU A 162 -9.11 -15.26 -20.21
CA LEU A 162 -8.28 -16.32 -19.63
C LEU A 162 -8.97 -17.69 -19.67
N ASN A 163 -10.23 -17.77 -20.11
CA ASN A 163 -11.04 -18.98 -20.11
C ASN A 163 -11.12 -19.69 -18.73
N ILE A 164 -11.15 -18.90 -17.68
CA ILE A 164 -11.33 -19.37 -16.31
C ILE A 164 -12.82 -19.29 -15.96
N PRO A 165 -13.46 -20.39 -15.53
CA PRO A 165 -14.93 -20.46 -15.40
C PRO A 165 -15.48 -19.57 -14.30
N LYS A 166 -14.72 -19.35 -13.22
CA LYS A 166 -15.17 -18.59 -12.05
C LYS A 166 -14.00 -17.95 -11.32
N GLU A 167 -14.28 -16.86 -10.60
CA GLU A 167 -13.33 -16.25 -9.67
C GLU A 167 -12.98 -17.20 -8.50
N GLU A 168 -13.86 -18.14 -8.17
CA GLU A 168 -13.67 -19.12 -7.12
C GLU A 168 -12.67 -20.21 -7.57
N SER A 169 -11.63 -20.38 -6.77
CA SER A 169 -10.56 -21.36 -6.98
C SER A 169 -10.23 -22.08 -5.69
N TYR A 170 -9.40 -23.10 -5.77
CA TYR A 170 -8.90 -23.81 -4.61
C TYR A 170 -7.42 -23.52 -4.41
N ILE A 171 -7.07 -23.16 -3.18
CA ILE A 171 -5.70 -23.03 -2.72
C ILE A 171 -5.41 -24.06 -1.64
N PHE A 172 -4.31 -24.77 -1.78
CA PHE A 172 -3.83 -25.71 -0.77
C PHE A 172 -2.75 -25.01 0.04
N ILE A 173 -2.93 -24.94 1.35
CA ILE A 173 -1.98 -24.32 2.27
C ILE A 173 -1.49 -25.41 3.22
N ALA A 174 -0.19 -25.69 3.19
CA ALA A 174 0.39 -26.83 3.88
C ALA A 174 -0.39 -28.16 3.61
N GLY A 175 -0.83 -28.36 2.35
CA GLY A 175 -1.60 -29.54 1.93
C GLY A 175 -3.10 -29.49 2.22
N VAL A 176 -3.60 -28.50 2.96
CA VAL A 176 -5.02 -28.38 3.32
C VAL A 176 -5.77 -27.54 2.27
N PRO A 177 -6.79 -28.10 1.59
CA PRO A 177 -7.57 -27.36 0.59
C PRO A 177 -8.46 -26.29 1.23
N ARG A 178 -8.48 -25.10 0.62
CA ARG A 178 -9.33 -23.97 1.00
C ARG A 178 -9.93 -23.32 -0.24
N LYS A 179 -11.19 -22.94 -0.16
CA LYS A 179 -11.78 -22.09 -1.19
C LYS A 179 -11.22 -20.69 -1.10
N CYS A 180 -10.88 -20.10 -2.25
CA CYS A 180 -10.41 -18.73 -2.35
C CYS A 180 -11.07 -18.03 -3.53
N ILE A 181 -11.05 -16.69 -3.51
CA ILE A 181 -11.47 -15.84 -4.63
C ILE A 181 -10.20 -15.23 -5.21
N LEU A 182 -9.91 -15.53 -6.47
CA LEU A 182 -8.79 -14.96 -7.20
C LEU A 182 -9.05 -13.47 -7.48
N LYS A 183 -8.10 -12.60 -7.17
CA LYS A 183 -8.24 -11.15 -7.33
C LYS A 183 -7.35 -10.59 -8.43
N ASP A 184 -6.15 -11.06 -8.54
CA ASP A 184 -5.25 -10.75 -9.65
C ASP A 184 -4.28 -11.90 -9.92
N LEU A 185 -3.76 -11.93 -11.14
CA LEU A 185 -2.81 -12.92 -11.62
C LEU A 185 -1.67 -12.21 -12.36
N SER A 186 -0.44 -12.67 -12.17
CA SER A 186 0.74 -12.24 -12.92
C SER A 186 1.65 -13.43 -13.13
N PHE A 187 2.70 -13.24 -13.95
CA PHE A 187 3.67 -14.30 -14.21
C PHE A 187 4.38 -14.76 -12.92
N GLY A 188 4.69 -13.82 -12.01
CA GLY A 188 5.36 -14.10 -10.73
C GLY A 188 4.42 -14.45 -9.58
N GLY A 189 3.10 -14.60 -9.79
CA GLY A 189 2.20 -15.01 -8.73
C GLY A 189 0.78 -14.51 -8.84
N ALA A 190 0.00 -14.79 -7.81
CA ALA A 190 -1.42 -14.47 -7.73
C ALA A 190 -1.79 -13.81 -6.40
N LYS A 191 -2.84 -13.02 -6.41
CA LYS A 191 -3.51 -12.53 -5.22
C LYS A 191 -4.85 -13.23 -5.06
N ALA A 192 -5.01 -13.94 -3.96
CA ALA A 192 -6.26 -14.62 -3.64
C ALA A 192 -6.81 -14.17 -2.30
N MET A 193 -8.12 -14.12 -2.19
CA MET A 193 -8.84 -13.81 -0.96
C MET A 193 -9.44 -15.09 -0.38
N LEU A 194 -9.17 -15.35 0.89
CA LEU A 194 -9.66 -16.54 1.60
C LEU A 194 -10.05 -16.22 3.04
N VAL A 195 -10.80 -17.13 3.65
CA VAL A 195 -11.16 -17.07 5.07
C VAL A 195 -10.12 -17.84 5.89
N GLY A 196 -9.64 -17.25 6.98
CA GLY A 196 -8.67 -17.90 7.85
C GLY A 196 -8.04 -16.97 8.89
N ILE A 197 -7.19 -17.51 9.71
CA ILE A 197 -6.40 -16.75 10.69
C ILE A 197 -5.00 -16.54 10.11
N PRO A 198 -4.54 -15.28 9.91
CA PRO A 198 -3.27 -14.97 9.23
C PRO A 198 -2.08 -15.71 9.77
N LYS A 199 -1.93 -15.70 11.08
CA LYS A 199 -0.80 -16.31 11.79
C LYS A 199 -0.56 -17.78 11.39
N PHE A 200 -1.61 -18.49 10.95
CA PHE A 200 -1.51 -19.89 10.50
C PHE A 200 -1.27 -20.04 9.00
N LEU A 201 -1.30 -18.94 8.25
CA LEU A 201 -1.20 -18.94 6.79
C LEU A 201 0.10 -18.34 6.28
N GLU A 202 0.71 -17.46 7.06
CA GLU A 202 1.92 -16.71 6.69
C GLU A 202 3.12 -17.64 6.57
N ASN A 203 3.93 -17.45 5.52
CA ASN A 203 5.14 -18.22 5.20
C ASN A 203 4.89 -19.73 5.05
N LYS A 204 3.67 -20.12 4.69
CA LYS A 204 3.36 -21.52 4.38
C LYS A 204 3.46 -21.80 2.89
N ALA A 205 3.88 -23.01 2.56
CA ALA A 205 3.81 -23.50 1.19
C ALA A 205 2.37 -23.50 0.70
N VAL A 206 2.16 -22.94 -0.48
CA VAL A 206 0.84 -22.86 -1.12
C VAL A 206 0.88 -23.46 -2.52
N ASP A 207 -0.23 -24.07 -2.90
CA ASP A 207 -0.49 -24.59 -4.24
C ASP A 207 -1.86 -24.04 -4.70
N LEU A 208 -1.84 -23.06 -5.59
CA LEU A 208 -3.04 -22.47 -6.17
C LEU A 208 -3.39 -23.23 -7.45
N ARG A 209 -4.57 -23.83 -7.51
CA ARG A 209 -5.04 -24.60 -8.65
C ARG A 209 -6.04 -23.80 -9.46
N LEU A 210 -5.69 -23.55 -10.72
CA LEU A 210 -6.52 -22.89 -11.71
C LEU A 210 -7.02 -23.94 -12.71
N PHE A 211 -8.27 -23.79 -13.13
CA PHE A 211 -8.88 -24.63 -14.14
C PHE A 211 -9.21 -23.78 -15.36
N PHE A 212 -8.80 -24.23 -16.56
CA PHE A 212 -9.05 -23.56 -17.84
C PHE A 212 -10.03 -24.39 -18.64
N ILE A 213 -11.09 -23.73 -19.17
CA ILE A 213 -12.20 -24.43 -19.85
C ILE A 213 -11.76 -25.00 -21.19
N ASP A 214 -10.99 -24.22 -21.97
CA ASP A 214 -10.65 -24.58 -23.36
C ASP A 214 -9.78 -25.81 -23.47
N THR A 215 -8.78 -25.89 -22.61
CA THR A 215 -7.81 -27.00 -22.64
C THR A 215 -8.21 -28.14 -21.73
N ASN A 216 -9.24 -27.93 -20.89
CA ASN A 216 -9.59 -28.86 -19.79
C ASN A 216 -8.40 -29.16 -18.86
N GLU A 217 -7.44 -28.20 -18.81
CA GLU A 217 -6.21 -28.32 -18.03
C GLU A 217 -6.37 -27.73 -16.64
N LYS A 218 -5.68 -28.35 -15.72
CA LYS A 218 -5.49 -27.83 -14.34
C LYS A 218 -4.05 -27.39 -14.20
N ILE A 219 -3.84 -26.11 -13.99
CA ILE A 219 -2.51 -25.56 -13.68
C ILE A 219 -2.38 -25.41 -12.17
N SER A 220 -1.28 -25.89 -11.65
CA SER A 220 -0.90 -25.77 -10.24
C SER A 220 0.23 -24.73 -10.14
N LEU A 221 -0.04 -23.63 -9.42
CA LEU A 221 0.94 -22.59 -9.13
C LEU A 221 1.43 -22.78 -7.71
N GLN A 222 2.64 -23.32 -7.58
CA GLN A 222 3.29 -23.56 -6.29
C GLN A 222 4.07 -22.34 -5.86
N GLY A 223 4.05 -22.03 -4.57
CA GLY A 223 4.74 -20.89 -4.02
C GLY A 223 4.59 -20.78 -2.51
N GLU A 224 4.86 -19.61 -1.99
CA GLU A 224 4.71 -19.28 -0.57
C GLU A 224 3.69 -18.18 -0.35
N ALA A 225 3.05 -18.21 0.80
CA ALA A 225 2.17 -17.15 1.27
C ALA A 225 3.00 -15.95 1.75
N ALA A 226 3.28 -14.99 0.87
CA ALA A 226 4.26 -13.94 1.12
C ALA A 226 3.72 -12.72 1.88
N SER A 227 2.41 -12.46 1.87
CA SER A 227 1.81 -11.30 2.54
C SER A 227 0.34 -11.51 2.77
N LEU A 228 -0.11 -11.21 3.99
CA LEU A 228 -1.52 -11.25 4.36
C LEU A 228 -2.01 -9.84 4.69
N MET A 229 -2.93 -9.32 3.88
CA MET A 229 -3.63 -8.06 4.15
C MET A 229 -5.02 -8.33 4.71
N ALA A 230 -5.33 -7.78 5.89
CA ALA A 230 -6.66 -7.84 6.46
C ALA A 230 -7.64 -6.98 5.65
N MET A 231 -8.73 -7.57 5.16
CA MET A 231 -9.88 -6.80 4.70
C MET A 231 -10.89 -6.66 5.86
N LEU A 232 -11.11 -5.43 6.30
CA LEU A 232 -11.74 -5.00 7.56
C LEU A 232 -13.21 -5.38 7.79
N LEU A 233 -13.88 -6.17 6.96
CA LEU A 233 -15.32 -6.42 7.14
C LEU A 233 -15.76 -7.88 7.38
N PHE A 234 -14.94 -8.85 7.12
CA PHE A 234 -15.31 -10.27 7.36
C PHE A 234 -14.04 -11.08 7.39
N SER A 235 -13.41 -11.45 8.44
CA SER A 235 -12.35 -12.50 8.57
C SER A 235 -11.73 -12.99 7.23
N ARG A 236 -11.69 -12.16 6.20
CA ARG A 236 -11.19 -12.47 4.85
C ARG A 236 -9.81 -11.88 4.69
N TRP A 237 -8.91 -12.65 4.18
CA TRP A 237 -7.51 -12.34 4.03
C TRP A 237 -7.10 -12.40 2.58
N SER A 238 -6.27 -11.46 2.16
CA SER A 238 -5.63 -11.48 0.85
C SER A 238 -4.25 -12.12 1.00
N ILE A 239 -4.00 -13.20 0.30
CA ILE A 239 -2.73 -13.90 0.26
C ILE A 239 -2.04 -13.63 -1.08
N ARG A 240 -0.74 -13.36 -1.04
CA ARG A 240 0.09 -13.32 -2.24
C ARG A 240 0.79 -14.67 -2.38
N VAL A 241 0.53 -15.36 -3.47
CA VAL A 241 1.26 -16.55 -3.87
C VAL A 241 2.38 -16.07 -4.80
N VAL A 242 3.63 -16.27 -4.40
CA VAL A 242 4.80 -16.03 -5.27
C VAL A 242 5.17 -17.35 -5.88
N ALA A 243 5.09 -17.45 -7.21
CA ALA A 243 5.44 -18.66 -7.93
C ALA A 243 6.93 -18.97 -7.75
N SER A 244 7.24 -20.18 -7.29
CA SER A 244 8.59 -20.73 -7.42
C SER A 244 8.70 -21.34 -8.81
N ALA A 245 9.73 -20.93 -9.56
CA ALA A 245 10.01 -21.54 -10.86
C ALA A 245 10.39 -23.01 -10.65
N ILE A 246 9.46 -23.91 -10.91
CA ILE A 246 9.77 -25.35 -11.00
C ILE A 246 9.97 -25.65 -12.47
N PRO A 247 11.08 -26.30 -12.88
CA PRO A 247 11.22 -26.81 -14.23
C PRO A 247 10.09 -27.83 -14.48
N THR A 248 9.27 -27.58 -15.48
CA THR A 248 8.32 -28.58 -15.97
C THR A 248 9.14 -29.75 -16.55
N GLU A 249 9.13 -30.90 -15.88
CA GLU A 249 9.59 -32.11 -16.51
C GLU A 249 8.71 -32.41 -17.74
N PRO A 250 9.31 -32.71 -18.89
CA PRO A 250 8.53 -33.09 -20.06
C PRO A 250 7.78 -34.41 -19.77
N SER A 251 6.48 -34.39 -20.03
CA SER A 251 5.66 -35.59 -19.94
C SER A 251 6.29 -36.75 -20.75
N PRO A 252 6.33 -37.98 -20.22
CA PRO A 252 6.87 -39.11 -20.96
C PRO A 252 6.06 -39.33 -22.22
N SER A 253 6.71 -39.22 -23.38
CA SER A 253 6.16 -39.54 -24.67
C SER A 253 5.76 -41.02 -24.69
N THR A 254 4.48 -41.30 -24.74
CA THR A 254 3.94 -42.65 -25.08
C THR A 254 4.29 -42.95 -26.53
N SER A 255 5.36 -43.70 -26.71
CA SER A 255 5.67 -44.32 -28.01
C SER A 255 4.60 -45.38 -28.35
N PRO A 256 4.06 -45.42 -29.57
CA PRO A 256 3.11 -46.44 -29.97
C PRO A 256 3.81 -47.80 -30.11
N ARG A 257 3.32 -48.74 -29.38
CA ARG A 257 3.72 -50.17 -29.45
C ARG A 257 3.34 -50.70 -30.86
N MET A 258 4.33 -50.89 -31.72
CA MET A 258 4.15 -51.64 -32.95
C MET A 258 3.75 -53.09 -32.60
N LYS A 259 2.58 -53.53 -33.02
CA LYS A 259 2.21 -54.93 -33.08
C LYS A 259 2.86 -55.51 -34.32
N SER A 260 3.83 -56.41 -34.12
CA SER A 260 4.29 -57.35 -35.15
C SER A 260 3.26 -58.47 -35.25
N GLY A 261 2.60 -58.57 -36.41
CA GLY A 261 1.85 -59.72 -36.80
C GLY A 261 2.78 -60.76 -37.42
N SER A 262 2.50 -61.98 -37.12
CA SER A 262 2.79 -63.19 -37.93
C SER A 262 1.59 -64.06 -37.89
#